data_6d6e6fc7a26522eb770033d914ee1fa2
#
_entry.id   6d6e6fc7a26522eb770033d914ee1fa2
#
_cell.length_a   1.000
_cell.length_b   1.000
_cell.length_c   1.000
_cell.angle_alpha   90.00
_cell.angle_beta   90.00
_cell.angle_gamma   90.00
#
_symmetry.space_group_name_H-M   'P 1'
#
loop_
_entity.id
_entity.type
_entity.pdbx_description
1 polymer ?
#
loop_
_entity_poly.entity_id
_entity_poly.type
_entity_poly.pdbx_seq_one_letter_code
_entity_poly.pdbx_strand_id
1 'polypeptide(L)'
;MKQNSHKRSPLVGRAIAAAAALLLGGGGLVAVNVTANAGQSDDGGSTEQISAQNASTIACPEVVDQIPEVPSKARAEVDRNLAQLDSQIGDAYQKMVSARAKGSMDADAMQSSILDPLEAKRKASINEINSSLDRWGQSPAGLTDLADCQLKGNDAAGGDGQTLDGQQQDGQQAGQDQQQGGQEQDGQDQGQGGQQGGGPSPDDFQDITQVQPNAQDPNQGNGTGKFTSDCGVNENALRNSDNVIAAPGVSNGAHHMHDYIGNQANDAFASDDDLAAGQTTCKNQEDQSTYYWPVIRLQNGQNEQDANAAGGGQDGNIGQIQTPVEVTNEFVGNPSSDVVAMPKFLRIITGDAKAFTNGDANANASWSCTGFEDRQLKDKYPICPEGSKVVRSFAFQSCWDGQNIDSANHRTHVAFAKEDGSCDNGFKAIPQLKQRIVYDVPPGPGFAVDSFPEQLHKPITDHGDFINVFSDNLMNKMVTCINNGEECQ
;
A
#
# COMPACT_ATOMS: atom_id res chain seq x y z
N MET A 1 5.97 68.67 2.59
CA MET A 1 7.06 67.74 2.22
C MET A 1 7.65 67.18 3.49
N LYS A 2 7.28 65.97 3.90
CA LYS A 2 7.94 65.16 4.93
C LYS A 2 7.90 63.72 4.48
N GLN A 3 9.06 63.17 4.14
CA GLN A 3 9.26 61.78 3.80
C GLN A 3 9.26 60.97 5.08
N ASN A 4 8.41 59.96 5.14
CA ASN A 4 8.47 58.91 6.16
C ASN A 4 9.19 57.68 5.57
N SER A 5 10.38 57.43 6.09
CA SER A 5 11.15 56.21 5.79
C SER A 5 10.69 55.09 6.77
N HIS A 6 10.11 54.01 6.22
CA HIS A 6 9.87 52.78 6.98
C HIS A 6 11.16 51.97 7.07
N LYS A 7 11.66 51.80 8.28
CA LYS A 7 12.75 50.89 8.62
C LYS A 7 12.23 49.45 8.60
N ARG A 8 12.82 48.60 7.76
CA ARG A 8 12.64 47.15 7.80
C ARG A 8 13.47 46.54 8.92
N SER A 9 12.86 45.71 9.76
CA SER A 9 13.53 44.89 10.76
C SER A 9 14.18 43.69 10.12
N PRO A 10 15.36 43.24 10.58
CA PRO A 10 15.98 42.03 10.04
C PRO A 10 15.35 40.78 10.66
N LEU A 11 14.98 39.83 9.76
CA LEU A 11 14.60 38.46 10.11
C LEU A 11 15.83 37.73 10.66
N VAL A 12 15.74 37.28 11.89
CA VAL A 12 16.74 36.41 12.52
C VAL A 12 16.44 34.98 12.06
N GLY A 13 17.22 34.50 11.09
CA GLY A 13 17.20 33.09 10.71
C GLY A 13 17.81 32.24 11.82
N ARG A 14 17.03 31.33 12.38
CA ARG A 14 17.53 30.23 13.21
C ARG A 14 17.92 29.08 12.29
N ALA A 15 19.19 28.92 12.06
CA ALA A 15 19.78 27.74 11.48
C ALA A 15 19.77 26.63 12.54
N ILE A 16 19.01 25.55 12.30
CA ILE A 16 19.15 24.30 13.06
C ILE A 16 20.22 23.48 12.31
N ALA A 17 21.37 23.34 12.94
CA ALA A 17 22.42 22.47 12.46
C ALA A 17 22.07 21.01 12.82
N ALA A 18 21.65 20.22 11.85
CA ALA A 18 21.64 18.78 11.95
C ALA A 18 23.09 18.27 11.77
N ALA A 19 23.65 17.67 12.81
CA ALA A 19 24.95 17.02 12.73
C ALA A 19 24.77 15.64 12.07
N ALA A 20 25.06 15.55 10.77
CA ALA A 20 25.24 14.29 10.09
C ALA A 20 26.67 13.76 10.37
N ALA A 21 26.77 12.68 11.09
CA ALA A 21 28.02 11.92 11.22
C ALA A 21 28.24 11.08 9.97
N LEU A 22 29.05 11.57 9.04
CA LEU A 22 29.57 10.80 7.91
C LEU A 22 30.62 9.80 8.41
N LEU A 23 30.31 8.53 8.41
CA LEU A 23 31.29 7.46 8.43
C LEU A 23 31.59 7.05 6.99
N LEU A 24 32.70 7.56 6.46
CA LEU A 24 33.32 7.08 5.23
C LEU A 24 33.98 5.73 5.51
N GLY A 25 33.39 4.66 4.98
CA GLY A 25 34.01 3.35 4.88
C GLY A 25 33.84 2.84 3.46
N GLY A 26 34.89 2.96 2.65
CA GLY A 26 34.94 2.38 1.32
C GLY A 26 35.01 0.85 1.41
N GLY A 27 34.17 0.17 0.61
CA GLY A 27 34.22 -1.28 0.48
C GLY A 27 33.45 -1.71 -0.75
N GLY A 28 34.13 -2.44 -1.63
CA GLY A 28 33.76 -2.79 -2.97
C GLY A 28 32.42 -3.48 -3.13
N LEU A 29 31.84 -3.25 -4.29
CA LEU A 29 30.68 -3.95 -4.83
C LEU A 29 31.00 -5.46 -4.92
N VAL A 30 30.36 -6.25 -4.07
CA VAL A 30 30.28 -7.71 -4.23
C VAL A 30 28.85 -8.01 -4.66
N ALA A 31 28.68 -8.39 -5.91
CA ALA A 31 27.42 -8.95 -6.40
C ALA A 31 27.20 -10.31 -5.71
N VAL A 32 26.17 -10.43 -4.91
CA VAL A 32 25.76 -11.69 -4.31
C VAL A 32 24.53 -12.20 -5.07
N ASN A 33 24.74 -13.26 -5.84
CA ASN A 33 23.65 -14.04 -6.43
C ASN A 33 22.87 -14.75 -5.31
N VAL A 34 21.65 -14.35 -5.05
CA VAL A 34 20.71 -15.14 -4.25
C VAL A 34 19.95 -16.05 -5.20
N THR A 35 20.42 -17.28 -5.36
CA THR A 35 19.65 -18.32 -6.02
C THR A 35 18.50 -18.73 -5.10
N ALA A 36 17.26 -18.40 -5.51
CA ALA A 36 16.06 -18.98 -4.92
C ALA A 36 16.03 -20.48 -5.26
N ASN A 37 16.24 -21.33 -4.26
CA ASN A 37 16.02 -22.77 -4.42
C ASN A 37 14.52 -23.03 -4.37
N ALA A 38 13.91 -23.30 -5.51
CA ALA A 38 12.56 -23.86 -5.58
C ALA A 38 12.60 -25.32 -5.11
N GLY A 39 12.25 -25.54 -3.85
CA GLY A 39 12.03 -26.87 -3.29
C GLY A 39 10.63 -27.36 -3.61
N GLN A 40 10.58 -28.52 -4.19
CA GLN A 40 9.42 -29.30 -4.60
C GLN A 40 8.49 -29.60 -3.41
N SER A 41 7.19 -29.39 -3.60
CA SER A 41 6.14 -29.73 -2.63
C SER A 41 5.90 -31.23 -2.59
N ASP A 42 6.01 -31.83 -1.42
CA ASP A 42 5.39 -33.12 -1.09
C ASP A 42 4.34 -32.89 0.00
N ASP A 43 3.12 -33.37 -0.27
CA ASP A 43 2.00 -33.38 0.65
C ASP A 43 2.31 -34.17 1.93
N GLY A 44 2.23 -33.49 3.06
CA GLY A 44 2.32 -34.12 4.38
C GLY A 44 2.28 -33.06 5.46
N GLY A 45 1.11 -32.80 6.04
CA GLY A 45 0.91 -31.78 7.08
C GLY A 45 1.89 -31.93 8.25
N SER A 46 2.89 -31.05 8.26
CA SER A 46 3.71 -30.74 9.42
C SER A 46 3.86 -29.22 9.46
N THR A 47 3.54 -28.64 10.58
CA THR A 47 3.82 -27.25 10.92
C THR A 47 5.33 -27.04 10.84
N GLU A 48 5.84 -26.65 9.68
CA GLU A 48 7.23 -26.26 9.54
C GLU A 48 7.42 -24.89 10.21
N GLN A 49 8.17 -24.89 11.32
CA GLN A 49 8.83 -23.66 11.77
C GLN A 49 9.67 -23.15 10.59
N ILE A 50 9.30 -22.00 10.05
CA ILE A 50 10.05 -21.36 8.98
C ILE A 50 11.44 -21.09 9.54
N SER A 51 12.45 -21.81 9.07
CA SER A 51 13.83 -21.57 9.48
C SER A 51 14.22 -20.15 9.08
N ALA A 52 15.08 -19.51 9.85
CA ALA A 52 15.60 -18.17 9.53
C ALA A 52 16.20 -18.07 8.11
N GLN A 53 16.53 -19.21 7.50
CA GLN A 53 17.04 -19.31 6.12
C GLN A 53 15.93 -19.23 5.08
N ASN A 54 14.72 -19.66 5.41
CA ASN A 54 13.56 -19.69 4.49
C ASN A 54 12.58 -18.52 4.71
N ALA A 55 12.78 -17.71 5.74
CA ALA A 55 11.95 -16.55 5.96
C ALA A 55 12.18 -15.51 4.84
N SER A 56 11.12 -15.01 4.22
CA SER A 56 11.21 -14.00 3.16
C SER A 56 11.06 -12.59 3.72
N THR A 57 10.29 -12.43 4.79
CA THR A 57 9.98 -11.12 5.37
C THR A 57 9.72 -11.18 6.88
N ILE A 58 9.37 -10.02 7.45
CA ILE A 58 8.96 -9.82 8.84
C ILE A 58 7.50 -9.39 8.85
N ALA A 59 6.69 -10.06 9.67
CA ALA A 59 5.30 -9.71 9.92
C ALA A 59 5.12 -9.24 11.37
N CYS A 60 4.41 -8.14 11.57
CA CYS A 60 4.13 -7.57 12.88
C CYS A 60 2.62 -7.28 13.00
N PRO A 61 2.00 -7.48 14.18
CA PRO A 61 0.60 -7.13 14.39
C PRO A 61 0.33 -5.63 14.17
N GLU A 62 -0.82 -5.31 13.57
CA GLU A 62 -1.28 -3.93 13.43
C GLU A 62 -1.79 -3.37 14.75
N VAL A 63 -1.19 -2.25 15.16
CA VAL A 63 -1.55 -1.58 16.42
C VAL A 63 -2.80 -0.74 16.23
N VAL A 64 -2.96 -0.10 15.08
CA VAL A 64 -4.05 0.84 14.80
C VAL A 64 -5.44 0.19 14.89
N ASP A 65 -5.57 -1.08 14.54
CA ASP A 65 -6.85 -1.82 14.59
C ASP A 65 -7.36 -2.05 16.02
N GLN A 66 -6.48 -1.94 17.01
CA GLN A 66 -6.83 -2.06 18.43
C GLN A 66 -7.07 -0.70 19.11
N ILE A 67 -6.97 0.39 18.36
CA ILE A 67 -7.24 1.74 18.86
C ILE A 67 -8.68 2.12 18.50
N PRO A 68 -9.60 2.23 19.48
CA PRO A 68 -11.03 2.41 19.20
C PRO A 68 -11.34 3.77 18.57
N GLU A 69 -10.82 4.84 19.16
CA GLU A 69 -11.00 6.22 18.70
C GLU A 69 -9.83 7.07 19.16
N VAL A 70 -9.34 7.92 18.29
CA VAL A 70 -8.27 8.86 18.62
C VAL A 70 -8.85 10.26 18.78
N PRO A 71 -8.85 10.83 20.00
CA PRO A 71 -9.24 12.21 20.20
C PRO A 71 -8.44 13.18 19.30
N SER A 72 -9.09 14.16 18.70
CA SER A 72 -8.44 15.07 17.73
C SER A 72 -7.16 15.73 18.25
N LYS A 73 -7.06 15.97 19.56
CA LYS A 73 -5.86 16.53 20.20
C LYS A 73 -4.70 15.53 20.34
N ALA A 74 -4.98 14.23 20.32
CA ALA A 74 -3.98 13.17 20.37
C ALA A 74 -3.56 12.74 18.96
N ARG A 75 -4.39 13.01 17.93
CA ARG A 75 -4.26 12.49 16.57
C ARG A 75 -2.84 12.62 16.02
N ALA A 76 -2.29 13.83 15.97
CA ALA A 76 -0.97 14.05 15.38
C ALA A 76 0.20 13.33 16.10
N GLU A 77 0.06 13.02 17.38
CA GLU A 77 1.07 12.26 18.13
C GLU A 77 0.89 10.76 17.90
N VAL A 78 -0.35 10.29 17.88
CA VAL A 78 -0.68 8.89 17.60
C VAL A 78 -0.25 8.54 16.16
N ASP A 79 -0.67 9.31 15.16
CA ASP A 79 -0.36 9.07 13.75
C ASP A 79 1.16 9.03 13.50
N ARG A 80 1.92 9.96 14.14
CA ARG A 80 3.39 9.95 14.06
C ARG A 80 4.00 8.67 14.63
N ASN A 81 3.49 8.16 15.75
CA ASN A 81 4.00 6.93 16.34
C ASN A 81 3.58 5.69 15.55
N LEU A 82 2.41 5.69 14.92
CA LEU A 82 2.00 4.64 13.99
C LEU A 82 2.95 4.59 12.78
N ALA A 83 3.21 5.72 12.12
CA ALA A 83 4.18 5.79 11.05
C ALA A 83 5.61 5.39 11.50
N GLN A 84 5.97 5.68 12.76
CA GLN A 84 7.25 5.23 13.33
C GLN A 84 7.30 3.70 13.49
N LEU A 85 6.19 3.03 13.80
CA LEU A 85 6.12 1.57 13.84
C LEU A 85 6.41 0.96 12.46
N ASP A 86 5.86 1.55 11.40
CA ASP A 86 6.10 1.10 10.02
C ASP A 86 7.57 1.27 9.62
N SER A 87 8.13 2.45 9.86
CA SER A 87 9.55 2.70 9.63
C SER A 87 10.47 1.70 10.37
N GLN A 88 10.11 1.30 11.59
CA GLN A 88 10.88 0.32 12.36
C GLN A 88 10.87 -1.07 11.72
N ILE A 89 9.75 -1.48 11.11
CA ILE A 89 9.62 -2.76 10.40
C ILE A 89 10.49 -2.73 9.14
N GLY A 90 10.38 -1.68 8.32
CA GLY A 90 11.20 -1.49 7.13
C GLY A 90 12.70 -1.51 7.44
N ASP A 91 13.14 -0.78 8.47
CA ASP A 91 14.51 -0.77 8.97
C ASP A 91 15.01 -2.18 9.39
N ALA A 92 14.15 -2.94 10.06
CA ALA A 92 14.48 -4.30 10.50
C ALA A 92 14.60 -5.25 9.32
N TYR A 93 13.68 -5.15 8.36
CA TYR A 93 13.72 -5.89 7.11
C TYR A 93 15.02 -5.62 6.33
N GLN A 94 15.39 -4.35 6.14
CA GLN A 94 16.64 -3.98 5.45
C GLN A 94 17.89 -4.55 6.15
N LYS A 95 17.90 -4.56 7.49
CA LYS A 95 18.97 -5.22 8.26
C LYS A 95 19.00 -6.72 8.02
N MET A 96 17.83 -7.37 7.98
CA MET A 96 17.71 -8.79 7.69
C MET A 96 18.28 -9.13 6.31
N VAL A 97 17.90 -8.39 5.27
CA VAL A 97 18.42 -8.54 3.90
C VAL A 97 19.93 -8.34 3.86
N SER A 98 20.43 -7.27 4.49
CA SER A 98 21.86 -6.95 4.55
C SER A 98 22.69 -8.03 5.31
N ALA A 99 22.12 -8.61 6.34
CA ALA A 99 22.77 -9.67 7.11
C ALA A 99 22.87 -10.98 6.31
N ARG A 100 21.81 -11.33 5.58
CA ARG A 100 21.80 -12.49 4.69
C ARG A 100 22.80 -12.37 3.55
N ALA A 101 22.93 -11.20 2.95
CA ALA A 101 23.91 -10.92 1.91
C ALA A 101 25.37 -11.14 2.38
N LYS A 102 25.62 -11.06 3.69
CA LYS A 102 26.96 -11.29 4.30
C LYS A 102 27.22 -12.72 4.71
N GLY A 103 26.23 -13.58 4.67
CA GLY A 103 26.29 -15.00 5.06
C GLY A 103 25.04 -15.41 5.81
N SER A 104 24.78 -16.72 5.94
CA SER A 104 23.59 -17.21 6.62
C SER A 104 23.56 -16.78 8.09
N MET A 105 22.48 -16.14 8.53
CA MET A 105 22.15 -15.99 9.95
C MET A 105 21.39 -17.23 10.41
N ASP A 106 21.78 -17.80 11.55
CA ASP A 106 20.97 -18.79 12.23
C ASP A 106 19.75 -18.12 12.93
N ALA A 107 18.83 -18.95 13.43
CA ALA A 107 17.61 -18.46 14.07
C ALA A 107 17.89 -17.61 15.31
N ASP A 108 18.88 -18.00 16.13
CA ASP A 108 19.21 -17.27 17.35
C ASP A 108 19.83 -15.90 17.06
N ALA A 109 20.67 -15.83 16.02
CA ALA A 109 21.24 -14.57 15.54
C ALA A 109 20.16 -13.66 14.91
N MET A 110 19.19 -14.22 14.21
CA MET A 110 18.04 -13.48 13.67
C MET A 110 17.19 -12.90 14.80
N GLN A 111 16.85 -13.73 15.78
CA GLN A 111 16.09 -13.31 16.95
C GLN A 111 16.80 -12.17 17.67
N SER A 112 18.03 -12.40 18.13
CA SER A 112 18.75 -11.45 18.98
C SER A 112 19.21 -10.17 18.28
N SER A 113 19.48 -10.22 16.96
CA SER A 113 20.02 -9.06 16.22
C SER A 113 18.96 -8.25 15.48
N ILE A 114 17.82 -8.86 15.15
CA ILE A 114 16.76 -8.23 14.35
C ILE A 114 15.45 -8.13 15.14
N LEU A 115 14.87 -9.27 15.58
CA LEU A 115 13.53 -9.28 16.16
C LEU A 115 13.49 -8.67 17.57
N ASP A 116 14.39 -9.04 18.49
CA ASP A 116 14.41 -8.46 19.84
C ASP A 116 14.63 -6.93 19.84
N PRO A 117 15.58 -6.36 19.04
CA PRO A 117 15.68 -4.91 18.90
C PRO A 117 14.46 -4.24 18.27
N LEU A 118 13.78 -4.92 17.33
CA LEU A 118 12.54 -4.43 16.73
C LEU A 118 11.42 -4.37 17.78
N GLU A 119 11.21 -5.47 18.50
CA GLU A 119 10.23 -5.55 19.58
C GLU A 119 10.44 -4.43 20.62
N ALA A 120 11.69 -4.21 21.06
CA ALA A 120 12.02 -3.16 22.03
C ALA A 120 11.67 -1.76 21.51
N LYS A 121 11.92 -1.46 20.22
CA LYS A 121 11.57 -0.20 19.60
C LYS A 121 10.06 -0.04 19.47
N ARG A 122 9.36 -1.07 18.99
CA ARG A 122 7.90 -1.08 18.87
C ARG A 122 7.24 -0.87 20.23
N LYS A 123 7.69 -1.55 21.29
CA LYS A 123 7.21 -1.32 22.67
C LYS A 123 7.34 0.13 23.09
N ALA A 124 8.44 0.80 22.76
CA ALA A 124 8.62 2.21 23.07
C ALA A 124 7.60 3.10 22.35
N SER A 125 7.43 2.94 21.03
CA SER A 125 6.43 3.71 20.24
C SER A 125 4.99 3.43 20.68
N ILE A 126 4.64 2.17 21.00
CA ILE A 126 3.32 1.80 21.52
C ILE A 126 3.07 2.44 22.89
N ASN A 127 4.07 2.52 23.76
CA ASN A 127 3.94 3.21 25.04
C ASN A 127 3.70 4.71 24.88
N GLU A 128 4.29 5.36 23.88
CA GLU A 128 3.99 6.77 23.56
C GLU A 128 2.55 6.92 23.06
N ILE A 129 2.05 6.00 22.22
CA ILE A 129 0.64 5.97 21.80
C ILE A 129 -0.26 5.85 23.02
N ASN A 130 -0.03 4.86 23.90
CA ASN A 130 -0.79 4.66 25.13
C ASN A 130 -0.79 5.94 26.00
N SER A 131 0.39 6.53 26.21
CA SER A 131 0.54 7.75 27.02
C SER A 131 -0.21 8.93 26.40
N SER A 132 -0.25 9.02 25.08
CA SER A 132 -1.00 10.05 24.37
C SER A 132 -2.50 9.85 24.52
N LEU A 133 -2.98 8.63 24.37
CA LEU A 133 -4.40 8.27 24.54
C LEU A 133 -4.87 8.44 25.99
N ASP A 134 -4.07 8.00 26.97
CA ASP A 134 -4.36 8.13 28.41
C ASP A 134 -4.57 9.59 28.83
N ARG A 135 -3.79 10.53 28.30
CA ARG A 135 -3.96 11.97 28.57
C ARG A 135 -5.34 12.50 28.18
N TRP A 136 -6.04 11.81 27.31
CA TRP A 136 -7.37 12.19 26.81
C TRP A 136 -8.46 11.20 27.21
N GLY A 137 -8.16 10.30 28.18
CA GLY A 137 -9.14 9.41 28.79
C GLY A 137 -9.45 8.13 27.99
N GLN A 138 -8.58 7.80 27.04
CA GLN A 138 -8.63 6.54 26.30
C GLN A 138 -7.50 5.64 26.80
N SER A 139 -7.81 4.42 27.21
CA SER A 139 -6.80 3.47 27.72
C SER A 139 -7.06 2.08 27.13
N PRO A 140 -6.71 1.87 25.83
CA PRO A 140 -6.84 0.56 25.24
C PRO A 140 -5.87 -0.43 25.92
N ALA A 141 -6.42 -1.58 26.33
CA ALA A 141 -5.64 -2.63 26.98
C ALA A 141 -4.89 -3.49 25.95
N GLY A 142 -3.70 -3.96 26.31
CA GLY A 142 -2.99 -4.97 25.52
C GLY A 142 -2.23 -4.46 24.30
N LEU A 143 -2.18 -3.15 24.01
CA LEU A 143 -1.44 -2.66 22.83
C LEU A 143 0.04 -3.05 22.85
N THR A 144 0.68 -3.14 24.01
CA THR A 144 2.09 -3.52 24.13
C THR A 144 2.37 -4.97 23.73
N ASP A 145 1.36 -5.82 23.77
CA ASP A 145 1.46 -7.22 23.34
C ASP A 145 1.58 -7.35 21.82
N LEU A 146 1.21 -6.28 21.09
CA LEU A 146 1.35 -6.18 19.63
C LEU A 146 2.77 -5.75 19.18
N ALA A 147 3.71 -5.65 20.08
CA ALA A 147 5.08 -5.28 19.73
C ALA A 147 5.87 -6.44 19.11
N ASP A 148 5.51 -7.68 19.43
CA ASP A 148 6.17 -8.87 18.94
C ASP A 148 5.95 -9.08 17.44
N CYS A 149 7.05 -9.41 16.73
CA CYS A 149 7.06 -9.62 15.29
C CYS A 149 7.62 -11.00 14.97
N GLN A 150 7.19 -11.56 13.85
CA GLN A 150 7.59 -12.91 13.44
C GLN A 150 8.18 -12.91 12.03
N LEU A 151 8.99 -13.92 11.75
CA LEU A 151 9.46 -14.21 10.40
C LEU A 151 8.34 -14.85 9.59
N LYS A 152 8.18 -14.40 8.33
CA LYS A 152 7.19 -14.94 7.40
C LYS A 152 7.87 -15.46 6.12
N GLY A 153 7.40 -16.59 5.59
CA GLY A 153 7.82 -17.15 4.30
C GLY A 153 7.24 -16.38 3.10
N ASN A 154 7.66 -16.79 1.91
CA ASN A 154 7.19 -16.17 0.65
C ASN A 154 5.88 -16.78 0.14
N ASP A 155 5.21 -17.61 0.91
CA ASP A 155 4.00 -18.29 0.49
C ASP A 155 2.90 -17.27 0.20
N ALA A 156 2.23 -17.47 -0.93
CA ALA A 156 1.15 -16.59 -1.38
C ALA A 156 0.07 -16.46 -0.28
N ALA A 157 -0.50 -15.27 -0.15
CA ALA A 157 -1.63 -15.02 0.74
C ALA A 157 -2.80 -15.93 0.32
N GLY A 158 -3.07 -16.98 1.09
CA GLY A 158 -4.13 -17.94 0.80
C GLY A 158 -4.06 -19.16 1.72
N GLY A 159 -4.17 -18.96 3.03
CA GLY A 159 -4.29 -20.05 3.98
C GLY A 159 -4.47 -19.51 5.39
N ASP A 160 -5.57 -19.88 5.99
CA ASP A 160 -6.04 -19.55 7.33
C ASP A 160 -4.94 -19.22 8.36
N GLY A 161 -5.07 -18.05 8.99
CA GLY A 161 -4.23 -17.64 10.12
C GLY A 161 -4.26 -18.66 11.25
N GLN A 162 -3.29 -19.57 11.27
CA GLN A 162 -3.00 -20.39 12.44
C GLN A 162 -1.90 -19.71 13.24
N THR A 163 -2.30 -19.12 14.34
CA THR A 163 -1.45 -18.77 15.47
C THR A 163 -0.69 -20.02 15.93
N LEU A 164 0.62 -19.98 15.85
CA LEU A 164 1.50 -21.03 16.37
C LEU A 164 1.59 -20.91 17.89
N ASP A 165 0.78 -21.70 18.57
CA ASP A 165 0.95 -21.98 20.01
C ASP A 165 1.93 -23.16 20.16
N GLY A 166 3.00 -22.93 20.92
CA GLY A 166 4.09 -23.90 21.05
C GLY A 166 3.70 -25.14 21.83
N GLN A 167 3.92 -26.32 21.28
CA GLN A 167 4.17 -27.53 22.05
C GLN A 167 5.18 -28.44 21.33
N GLN A 168 6.27 -28.74 22.05
CA GLN A 168 7.27 -29.76 21.71
C GLN A 168 6.68 -31.17 21.78
N GLN A 169 7.02 -32.01 20.83
CA GLN A 169 7.25 -33.45 21.11
C GLN A 169 8.17 -34.13 20.09
N ASP A 170 9.12 -34.87 20.65
CA ASP A 170 10.15 -35.70 20.02
C ASP A 170 9.64 -36.90 19.24
N GLY A 171 10.41 -37.35 18.24
CA GLY A 171 10.40 -38.78 17.89
C GLY A 171 10.76 -39.23 16.48
N GLN A 172 12.05 -39.47 16.21
CA GLN A 172 12.69 -40.62 15.54
C GLN A 172 12.23 -41.19 14.17
N GLN A 173 13.05 -41.02 13.15
CA GLN A 173 13.95 -42.00 12.48
C GLN A 173 13.43 -42.92 11.34
N ALA A 174 14.27 -43.00 10.30
CA ALA A 174 14.54 -44.02 9.25
C ALA A 174 13.71 -43.94 7.96
N GLY A 175 14.22 -43.84 6.76
CA GLY A 175 15.46 -44.27 6.12
C GLY A 175 15.15 -44.91 4.77
N GLN A 176 16.01 -44.64 3.79
CA GLN A 176 16.32 -45.40 2.57
C GLN A 176 15.85 -44.92 1.19
N ASP A 177 16.88 -44.46 0.49
CA ASP A 177 17.29 -44.62 -0.94
C ASP A 177 16.31 -45.12 -2.01
N GLN A 178 16.28 -44.39 -3.15
CA GLN A 178 16.73 -44.95 -4.45
C GLN A 178 16.81 -43.86 -5.54
N GLN A 179 17.91 -43.94 -6.30
CA GLN A 179 18.30 -43.18 -7.49
C GLN A 179 17.48 -43.54 -8.75
N GLN A 180 17.35 -42.54 -9.64
CA GLN A 180 17.55 -42.58 -11.11
C GLN A 180 17.04 -41.24 -11.68
N GLY A 181 17.78 -40.39 -12.34
CA GLY A 181 18.61 -40.53 -13.53
C GLY A 181 17.89 -39.95 -14.74
N GLY A 182 18.34 -38.77 -15.25
CA GLY A 182 18.06 -38.47 -16.64
C GLY A 182 17.77 -37.01 -17.03
N GLN A 183 18.79 -36.44 -17.63
CA GLN A 183 18.84 -35.50 -18.79
C GLN A 183 18.68 -34.00 -18.53
N GLU A 184 19.85 -33.38 -18.64
CA GLU A 184 20.09 -31.96 -18.86
C GLU A 184 19.49 -31.48 -20.19
N GLN A 185 18.79 -30.34 -20.13
CA GLN A 185 18.53 -29.55 -21.32
C GLN A 185 18.95 -28.10 -21.00
N ASP A 186 20.07 -27.71 -21.62
CA ASP A 186 20.62 -26.36 -21.59
C ASP A 186 19.58 -25.37 -22.18
N GLY A 187 19.03 -24.52 -21.29
CA GLY A 187 18.34 -23.30 -21.63
C GLY A 187 19.17 -22.11 -21.16
N GLN A 188 19.72 -21.33 -22.08
CA GLN A 188 20.46 -20.13 -21.84
C GLN A 188 19.55 -19.10 -21.12
N ASP A 189 19.76 -18.95 -19.85
CA ASP A 189 19.19 -17.86 -19.04
C ASP A 189 20.04 -16.61 -19.25
N GLN A 190 19.49 -15.63 -19.95
CA GLN A 190 20.12 -14.31 -20.12
C GLN A 190 19.86 -13.49 -18.87
N GLY A 191 20.94 -13.19 -18.17
CA GLY A 191 21.10 -12.49 -16.92
C GLY A 191 20.11 -11.39 -16.58
N GLN A 192 19.37 -11.60 -15.51
CA GLN A 192 18.71 -10.55 -14.75
C GLN A 192 19.70 -9.96 -13.74
N GLY A 193 19.91 -8.64 -13.87
CA GLY A 193 20.67 -7.87 -12.89
C GLY A 193 20.01 -7.99 -11.51
N GLY A 194 20.82 -8.33 -10.51
CA GLY A 194 20.37 -8.56 -9.15
C GLY A 194 19.65 -7.37 -8.55
N GLN A 195 18.40 -7.56 -8.19
CA GLN A 195 17.62 -6.62 -7.39
C GLN A 195 18.09 -6.64 -5.94
N GLN A 196 18.40 -5.48 -5.40
CA GLN A 196 18.72 -5.28 -3.97
C GLN A 196 17.46 -5.18 -3.08
N GLY A 197 16.31 -5.57 -3.55
CA GLY A 197 15.07 -5.67 -2.80
C GLY A 197 14.35 -6.92 -3.26
N GLY A 198 13.61 -7.59 -2.38
CA GLY A 198 12.81 -8.75 -2.74
C GLY A 198 11.69 -8.37 -3.71
N GLY A 199 12.03 -8.13 -4.98
CA GLY A 199 11.06 -7.85 -6.03
C GLY A 199 10.14 -9.03 -6.30
N PRO A 200 9.10 -8.85 -7.15
CA PRO A 200 8.16 -9.92 -7.44
C PRO A 200 8.88 -11.12 -8.06
N SER A 201 8.48 -12.30 -7.64
CA SER A 201 8.95 -13.57 -8.23
C SER A 201 8.15 -13.90 -9.50
N PRO A 202 8.64 -14.81 -10.36
CA PRO A 202 7.85 -15.29 -11.50
C PRO A 202 6.47 -15.85 -11.08
N ASP A 203 6.38 -16.41 -9.88
CA ASP A 203 5.14 -16.96 -9.33
C ASP A 203 4.11 -15.89 -8.95
N ASP A 204 4.51 -14.62 -8.86
CA ASP A 204 3.59 -13.51 -8.65
C ASP A 204 2.85 -13.07 -9.92
N PHE A 205 3.11 -13.74 -11.05
CA PHE A 205 2.50 -13.42 -12.34
C PHE A 205 1.60 -14.56 -12.84
N GLN A 206 0.51 -14.20 -13.52
CA GLN A 206 -0.46 -15.14 -14.09
C GLN A 206 -0.87 -14.70 -15.49
N ASP A 207 -0.81 -15.62 -16.45
CA ASP A 207 -1.35 -15.40 -17.80
C ASP A 207 -2.86 -15.18 -17.72
N ILE A 208 -3.31 -13.98 -18.09
CA ILE A 208 -4.73 -13.59 -18.01
C ILE A 208 -5.63 -14.46 -18.89
N THR A 209 -5.09 -15.04 -19.97
CA THR A 209 -5.85 -15.92 -20.87
C THR A 209 -6.22 -17.25 -20.22
N GLN A 210 -5.49 -17.64 -19.16
CA GLN A 210 -5.75 -18.87 -18.39
C GLN A 210 -6.72 -18.64 -17.21
N VAL A 211 -7.02 -17.39 -16.89
CA VAL A 211 -7.98 -17.03 -15.83
C VAL A 211 -9.39 -17.20 -16.38
N GLN A 212 -10.27 -17.85 -15.62
CA GLN A 212 -11.69 -17.91 -15.99
C GLN A 212 -12.37 -16.56 -15.69
N PRO A 213 -13.40 -16.16 -16.46
CA PRO A 213 -14.21 -15.00 -16.12
C PRO A 213 -14.75 -15.11 -14.68
N ASN A 214 -14.45 -14.12 -13.87
CA ASN A 214 -14.76 -14.08 -12.42
C ASN A 214 -15.23 -12.70 -11.94
N ALA A 215 -15.24 -11.68 -12.80
CA ALA A 215 -15.78 -10.39 -12.46
C ALA A 215 -17.30 -10.45 -12.49
N GLN A 216 -17.93 -9.98 -11.41
CA GLN A 216 -19.37 -9.74 -11.42
C GLN A 216 -19.67 -8.51 -12.30
N ASP A 217 -20.78 -8.55 -13.05
CA ASP A 217 -21.23 -7.40 -13.83
C ASP A 217 -21.49 -6.22 -12.87
N PRO A 218 -20.73 -5.14 -12.95
CA PRO A 218 -20.88 -4.01 -12.05
C PRO A 218 -22.23 -3.28 -12.24
N ASN A 219 -23.01 -3.64 -13.27
CA ASN A 219 -24.27 -3.00 -13.64
C ASN A 219 -25.51 -3.81 -13.21
N GLN A 220 -25.36 -4.89 -12.45
CA GLN A 220 -26.53 -5.59 -11.89
C GLN A 220 -27.08 -4.81 -10.69
N GLY A 221 -27.96 -3.86 -10.93
CA GLY A 221 -28.70 -3.13 -9.89
C GLY A 221 -29.49 -1.96 -10.44
N ASN A 222 -30.61 -1.64 -9.79
CA ASN A 222 -31.38 -0.41 -10.04
C ASN A 222 -30.63 0.76 -9.41
N GLY A 223 -30.20 1.72 -10.16
CA GLY A 223 -29.43 2.86 -9.69
C GLY A 223 -28.17 3.02 -10.54
N THR A 224 -28.39 3.04 -11.85
CA THR A 224 -27.32 2.95 -12.86
C THR A 224 -26.82 4.30 -13.33
N GLY A 225 -27.16 5.39 -12.62
CA GLY A 225 -26.58 6.68 -12.91
C GLY A 225 -25.08 6.67 -12.56
N LYS A 226 -24.31 7.40 -13.35
CA LYS A 226 -22.88 7.59 -13.12
C LYS A 226 -22.43 9.01 -13.38
N PHE A 227 -21.41 9.42 -12.67
CA PHE A 227 -20.72 10.69 -12.87
C PHE A 227 -19.24 10.41 -13.12
N THR A 228 -18.68 10.96 -14.21
CA THR A 228 -17.26 10.78 -14.56
C THR A 228 -16.48 12.04 -14.26
N SER A 229 -15.35 11.93 -13.55
CA SER A 229 -14.40 13.01 -13.34
C SER A 229 -13.08 12.71 -14.08
N ASP A 230 -12.75 13.56 -15.05
CA ASP A 230 -11.52 13.45 -15.84
C ASP A 230 -10.45 14.37 -15.24
N CYS A 231 -9.44 13.75 -14.63
CA CYS A 231 -8.34 14.46 -13.94
C CYS A 231 -6.96 14.21 -14.57
N GLY A 232 -6.92 13.62 -15.79
CA GLY A 232 -5.66 13.32 -16.49
C GLY A 232 -5.01 12.03 -16.00
N VAL A 233 -3.73 11.87 -16.33
CA VAL A 233 -2.94 10.66 -16.07
C VAL A 233 -1.63 10.97 -15.32
N ASN A 234 -1.56 12.09 -14.60
CA ASN A 234 -0.35 12.61 -13.93
C ASN A 234 0.76 13.03 -14.93
N GLU A 235 0.40 13.75 -16.00
CA GLU A 235 1.35 14.23 -17.03
C GLU A 235 2.43 15.15 -16.46
N ASN A 236 2.13 15.84 -15.36
CA ASN A 236 3.05 16.74 -14.66
C ASN A 236 3.94 16.01 -13.64
N ALA A 237 3.82 14.70 -13.52
CA ALA A 237 4.62 13.82 -12.67
C ALA A 237 4.67 14.29 -11.19
N LEU A 238 3.53 14.71 -10.64
CA LEU A 238 3.42 14.96 -9.20
C LEU A 238 3.50 13.63 -8.47
N ARG A 239 4.62 13.42 -7.77
CA ARG A 239 4.91 12.19 -7.02
C ARG A 239 5.62 12.51 -5.74
N ASN A 240 5.28 11.80 -4.68
CA ASN A 240 6.02 11.78 -3.42
C ASN A 240 5.73 10.46 -2.68
N SER A 241 6.48 10.20 -1.62
CA SER A 241 6.33 9.02 -0.76
C SER A 241 5.61 9.35 0.57
N ASP A 242 4.88 10.44 0.57
CA ASP A 242 4.05 10.85 1.69
C ASP A 242 2.68 10.13 1.62
N ASN A 243 1.98 10.06 2.75
CA ASN A 243 0.57 9.67 2.78
C ASN A 243 -0.18 10.59 3.74
N VAL A 244 -0.89 11.55 3.19
CA VAL A 244 -1.64 12.56 3.96
C VAL A 244 -2.85 11.98 4.71
N ILE A 245 -3.27 10.75 4.38
CA ILE A 245 -4.31 10.01 5.11
C ILE A 245 -3.68 9.19 6.23
N ALA A 246 -2.83 8.21 5.89
CA ALA A 246 -2.34 7.22 6.85
C ALA A 246 -1.20 7.73 7.74
N ALA A 247 -0.41 8.71 7.29
CA ALA A 247 0.74 9.24 8.01
C ALA A 247 0.83 10.77 7.92
N PRO A 248 -0.22 11.52 8.32
CA PRO A 248 -0.22 12.98 8.22
C PRO A 248 0.89 13.58 9.08
N GLY A 249 1.63 14.54 8.50
CA GLY A 249 2.75 15.22 9.15
C GLY A 249 4.05 14.42 9.19
N VAL A 250 4.15 13.28 8.48
CA VAL A 250 5.33 12.44 8.42
C VAL A 250 5.82 12.33 6.97
N SER A 251 6.98 12.92 6.68
CA SER A 251 7.62 12.77 5.37
C SER A 251 8.02 11.32 5.14
N ASN A 252 7.85 10.83 3.91
CA ASN A 252 8.09 9.42 3.56
C ASN A 252 7.26 8.44 4.39
N GLY A 253 6.06 8.85 4.82
CA GLY A 253 5.22 8.01 5.66
C GLY A 253 4.66 6.76 4.96
N ALA A 254 4.68 6.73 3.62
CA ALA A 254 4.27 5.58 2.83
C ALA A 254 5.42 4.60 2.53
N HIS A 255 6.68 5.02 2.63
CA HIS A 255 7.85 4.24 2.22
C HIS A 255 7.80 3.71 0.76
N HIS A 256 6.93 4.28 -0.08
CA HIS A 256 6.79 4.01 -1.51
C HIS A 256 6.23 5.25 -2.21
N MET A 257 6.49 5.37 -3.51
CA MET A 257 6.04 6.53 -4.28
C MET A 257 4.59 6.38 -4.70
N HIS A 258 3.83 7.47 -4.62
CA HIS A 258 2.49 7.59 -5.16
C HIS A 258 2.44 8.48 -6.41
N ASP A 259 1.60 8.11 -7.40
CA ASP A 259 1.10 9.00 -8.44
C ASP A 259 -0.13 9.75 -7.91
N TYR A 260 -0.21 11.06 -8.19
CA TYR A 260 -1.32 11.93 -7.81
C TYR A 260 -1.97 12.55 -9.03
N ILE A 261 -3.31 12.50 -9.10
CA ILE A 261 -4.12 13.31 -10.03
C ILE A 261 -5.18 14.09 -9.25
N GLY A 262 -5.76 15.10 -9.87
CA GLY A 262 -6.64 16.04 -9.21
C GLY A 262 -5.86 17.09 -8.45
N ASN A 263 -6.01 17.15 -7.15
CA ASN A 263 -5.38 18.14 -6.28
C ASN A 263 -3.86 18.19 -6.43
N GLN A 264 -3.29 19.39 -6.43
CA GLN A 264 -1.85 19.61 -6.61
C GLN A 264 -1.12 20.03 -5.32
N ALA A 265 -1.83 20.09 -4.19
CA ALA A 265 -1.28 20.49 -2.89
C ALA A 265 -1.05 19.26 -1.97
N ASN A 266 -0.63 18.13 -2.57
CA ASN A 266 -0.48 16.87 -1.83
C ASN A 266 0.95 16.68 -1.32
N ASP A 267 1.11 16.75 -0.01
CA ASP A 267 2.29 16.31 0.73
C ASP A 267 1.89 15.88 2.16
N ALA A 268 2.83 15.38 2.95
CA ALA A 268 2.57 14.92 4.32
C ALA A 268 1.96 16.00 5.23
N PHE A 269 2.15 17.27 4.93
CA PHE A 269 1.77 18.40 5.79
C PHE A 269 0.54 19.13 5.28
N ALA A 270 -0.06 18.69 4.17
CA ALA A 270 -1.23 19.33 3.60
C ALA A 270 -2.42 19.24 4.57
N SER A 271 -2.92 20.41 4.98
CA SER A 271 -4.15 20.52 5.75
C SER A 271 -5.38 20.51 4.85
N ASP A 272 -6.57 20.37 5.44
CA ASP A 272 -7.83 20.52 4.72
C ASP A 272 -7.94 21.88 4.01
N ASP A 273 -7.42 22.95 4.62
CA ASP A 273 -7.40 24.29 4.01
C ASP A 273 -6.43 24.36 2.82
N ASP A 274 -5.26 23.70 2.89
CA ASP A 274 -4.31 23.61 1.78
C ASP A 274 -4.92 22.82 0.60
N LEU A 275 -5.57 21.70 0.88
CA LEU A 275 -6.27 20.90 -0.14
C LEU A 275 -7.42 21.69 -0.77
N ALA A 276 -8.20 22.43 0.02
CA ALA A 276 -9.30 23.26 -0.48
C ALA A 276 -8.84 24.46 -1.31
N ALA A 277 -7.61 24.94 -1.09
CA ALA A 277 -6.99 26.04 -1.84
C ALA A 277 -6.13 25.54 -3.02
N GLY A 278 -5.88 24.23 -3.11
CA GLY A 278 -5.04 23.62 -4.12
C GLY A 278 -5.58 23.78 -5.52
N GLN A 279 -4.68 23.82 -6.50
CA GLN A 279 -5.07 23.69 -7.91
C GLN A 279 -5.44 22.25 -8.22
N THR A 280 -6.15 22.00 -9.31
CA THR A 280 -6.50 20.65 -9.74
C THR A 280 -6.17 20.40 -11.20
N THR A 281 -5.78 19.16 -11.55
CA THR A 281 -5.64 18.71 -12.93
C THR A 281 -6.98 18.28 -13.54
N CYS A 282 -8.04 18.17 -12.74
CA CYS A 282 -9.37 17.79 -13.24
C CYS A 282 -9.90 18.83 -14.24
N LYS A 283 -10.52 18.37 -15.32
CA LYS A 283 -11.15 19.24 -16.33
C LYS A 283 -12.23 20.13 -15.71
N ASN A 284 -13.01 19.56 -14.79
CA ASN A 284 -13.94 20.35 -13.98
C ASN A 284 -13.19 20.90 -12.76
N GLN A 285 -12.99 22.22 -12.75
CA GLN A 285 -12.22 22.90 -11.69
C GLN A 285 -12.93 22.94 -10.32
N GLU A 286 -14.20 22.55 -10.25
CA GLU A 286 -14.94 22.35 -8.99
C GLU A 286 -14.63 21.00 -8.34
N ASP A 287 -13.89 20.09 -9.02
CA ASP A 287 -13.30 18.89 -8.45
C ASP A 287 -11.84 19.17 -8.09
N GLN A 288 -11.61 19.45 -6.82
CA GLN A 288 -10.30 19.61 -6.21
C GLN A 288 -9.90 18.36 -5.38
N SER A 289 -10.56 17.23 -5.62
CA SER A 289 -10.30 15.99 -4.91
C SER A 289 -8.91 15.44 -5.23
N THR A 290 -8.36 14.71 -4.27
CA THR A 290 -7.11 13.97 -4.44
C THR A 290 -7.42 12.53 -4.76
N TYR A 291 -6.81 12.01 -5.81
CA TYR A 291 -6.80 10.60 -6.20
C TYR A 291 -5.36 10.16 -6.31
N TYR A 292 -4.95 9.14 -5.55
CA TYR A 292 -3.57 8.67 -5.61
C TYR A 292 -3.45 7.17 -5.36
N TRP A 293 -2.34 6.61 -5.82
CA TRP A 293 -2.05 5.17 -5.75
C TRP A 293 -0.54 4.94 -5.87
N PRO A 294 -0.01 3.79 -5.41
CA PRO A 294 1.40 3.46 -5.60
C PRO A 294 1.79 3.40 -7.07
N VAL A 295 2.95 3.93 -7.42
CA VAL A 295 3.45 3.86 -8.80
C VAL A 295 3.75 2.41 -9.22
N ILE A 296 3.77 2.15 -10.52
CA ILE A 296 4.34 0.93 -11.12
C ILE A 296 5.73 1.24 -11.64
N ARG A 297 6.68 0.34 -11.41
CA ARG A 297 8.04 0.43 -11.99
C ARG A 297 8.34 -0.74 -12.91
N LEU A 298 9.07 -0.46 -14.00
CA LEU A 298 9.68 -1.52 -14.81
C LEU A 298 10.92 -2.06 -14.12
N GLN A 299 10.99 -3.38 -14.02
CA GLN A 299 12.10 -4.13 -13.42
C GLN A 299 13.16 -4.48 -14.49
N ASN A 300 13.58 -3.50 -15.28
CA ASN A 300 14.49 -3.65 -16.43
C ASN A 300 15.96 -3.33 -16.10
N GLY A 301 16.30 -3.19 -14.82
CA GLY A 301 17.65 -2.84 -14.35
C GLY A 301 18.02 -1.37 -14.52
N GLN A 302 17.10 -0.51 -14.95
CA GLN A 302 17.31 0.94 -15.02
C GLN A 302 16.77 1.60 -13.76
N ASN A 303 17.54 2.52 -13.19
CA ASN A 303 17.18 3.25 -12.00
C ASN A 303 16.58 4.62 -12.35
N GLU A 304 15.61 5.03 -11.58
CA GLU A 304 15.08 6.39 -11.61
C GLU A 304 15.94 7.37 -10.80
N GLN A 305 15.59 8.66 -10.87
CA GLN A 305 16.26 9.69 -10.11
C GLN A 305 16.15 9.51 -8.59
N ASP A 306 15.13 8.81 -8.13
CA ASP A 306 14.87 8.47 -6.73
C ASP A 306 15.56 7.17 -6.26
N ALA A 307 16.42 6.56 -7.07
CA ALA A 307 17.16 5.33 -6.72
C ALA A 307 17.95 5.43 -5.41
N ASN A 308 18.26 6.63 -4.93
CA ASN A 308 18.95 6.89 -3.66
C ASN A 308 18.11 7.75 -2.71
N ALA A 309 16.81 7.86 -2.93
CA ALA A 309 15.91 8.67 -2.13
C ALA A 309 14.92 7.80 -1.33
N ALA A 310 14.35 8.40 -0.31
CA ALA A 310 13.22 7.85 0.44
C ALA A 310 12.01 7.63 -0.48
N GLY A 311 11.26 6.58 -0.26
CA GLY A 311 10.17 6.12 -1.13
C GLY A 311 10.61 5.42 -2.39
N GLY A 312 11.87 5.63 -2.81
CA GLY A 312 12.52 4.96 -3.92
C GLY A 312 13.50 3.88 -3.46
N GLY A 313 14.74 3.93 -3.98
CA GLY A 313 15.73 2.89 -3.73
C GLY A 313 16.16 2.72 -2.27
N GLN A 314 16.00 3.74 -1.41
CA GLN A 314 16.25 3.57 0.03
C GLN A 314 15.24 2.61 0.68
N ASP A 315 14.02 2.58 0.17
CA ASP A 315 12.95 1.69 0.62
C ASP A 315 12.81 0.44 -0.27
N GLY A 316 13.78 0.19 -1.17
CA GLY A 316 13.80 -0.99 -2.04
C GLY A 316 12.96 -0.87 -3.31
N ASN A 317 12.32 0.27 -3.55
CA ASN A 317 11.53 0.54 -4.74
C ASN A 317 12.43 0.99 -5.89
N ILE A 318 12.83 0.03 -6.73
CA ILE A 318 13.80 0.22 -7.80
C ILE A 318 13.15 0.01 -9.16
N GLY A 319 13.62 0.72 -10.17
CA GLY A 319 13.16 0.59 -11.55
C GLY A 319 12.52 1.87 -12.07
N GLN A 320 12.18 1.84 -13.34
CA GLN A 320 11.65 3.01 -14.05
C GLN A 320 10.17 3.19 -13.77
N ILE A 321 9.78 4.30 -13.15
CA ILE A 321 8.37 4.65 -12.90
C ILE A 321 7.61 4.78 -14.23
N GLN A 322 6.43 4.19 -14.27
CA GLN A 322 5.55 4.24 -15.43
C GLN A 322 4.40 5.21 -15.19
N THR A 323 4.18 6.12 -16.12
CA THR A 323 2.99 6.97 -16.12
C THR A 323 1.82 6.20 -16.77
N PRO A 324 0.62 6.22 -16.19
CA PRO A 324 -0.56 5.62 -16.83
C PRO A 324 -0.83 6.22 -18.21
N VAL A 325 -1.39 5.43 -19.11
CA VAL A 325 -1.86 5.90 -20.43
C VAL A 325 -3.34 6.26 -20.42
N GLU A 326 -4.09 5.81 -19.42
CA GLU A 326 -5.51 6.11 -19.23
C GLU A 326 -5.84 5.99 -17.73
N VAL A 327 -6.61 6.93 -17.22
CA VAL A 327 -7.23 6.87 -15.89
C VAL A 327 -8.69 7.26 -16.02
N THR A 328 -9.57 6.42 -15.50
CA THR A 328 -11.01 6.67 -15.45
C THR A 328 -11.46 6.70 -14.00
N ASN A 329 -12.09 7.80 -13.59
CA ASN A 329 -12.76 7.93 -12.30
C ASN A 329 -14.27 8.03 -12.54
N GLU A 330 -15.01 6.97 -12.18
CA GLU A 330 -16.46 6.93 -12.26
C GLU A 330 -17.05 6.83 -10.84
N PHE A 331 -17.98 7.71 -10.54
CA PHE A 331 -18.81 7.64 -9.35
C PHE A 331 -20.15 7.02 -9.71
N VAL A 332 -20.48 5.87 -9.15
CA VAL A 332 -21.69 5.11 -9.46
C VAL A 332 -22.65 5.09 -8.28
N GLY A 333 -23.92 4.86 -8.57
CA GLY A 333 -24.99 4.79 -7.58
C GLY A 333 -25.00 3.46 -6.81
N ASN A 334 -25.94 3.39 -5.87
CA ASN A 334 -26.17 2.19 -5.07
C ASN A 334 -27.41 1.46 -5.60
N PRO A 335 -27.40 0.12 -5.75
CA PRO A 335 -28.51 -0.63 -6.32
C PRO A 335 -29.76 -0.69 -5.40
N SER A 336 -29.62 -0.41 -4.10
CA SER A 336 -30.69 -0.58 -3.12
C SER A 336 -31.30 0.73 -2.62
N SER A 337 -30.62 1.87 -2.79
CA SER A 337 -31.06 3.16 -2.25
C SER A 337 -30.45 4.33 -3.00
N ASP A 338 -31.08 5.50 -2.90
CA ASP A 338 -30.47 6.75 -3.31
C ASP A 338 -29.20 7.00 -2.52
N VAL A 339 -28.17 7.55 -3.18
CA VAL A 339 -26.93 7.98 -2.53
C VAL A 339 -27.09 9.39 -1.96
N VAL A 340 -26.37 9.66 -0.86
CA VAL A 340 -26.25 10.99 -0.28
C VAL A 340 -24.90 11.63 -0.62
N ALA A 341 -24.81 12.95 -0.51
CA ALA A 341 -23.56 13.67 -0.72
C ALA A 341 -22.46 13.19 0.25
N MET A 342 -21.27 12.95 -0.27
CA MET A 342 -20.08 12.74 0.53
C MET A 342 -19.72 14.04 1.26
N PRO A 343 -19.37 13.98 2.55
CA PRO A 343 -18.87 15.17 3.24
C PRO A 343 -17.54 15.64 2.64
N LYS A 344 -17.31 16.94 2.61
CA LYS A 344 -16.02 17.48 2.20
C LYS A 344 -14.92 16.94 3.11
N PHE A 345 -13.77 16.61 2.54
CA PHE A 345 -12.62 15.99 3.17
C PHE A 345 -12.82 14.55 3.67
N LEU A 346 -13.87 13.86 3.24
CA LEU A 346 -13.98 12.42 3.44
C LEU A 346 -12.75 11.73 2.84
N ARG A 347 -12.07 10.93 3.63
CA ARG A 347 -10.88 10.15 3.25
C ARG A 347 -11.26 8.69 3.12
N ILE A 348 -10.86 8.04 2.05
CA ILE A 348 -11.11 6.62 1.85
C ILE A 348 -9.84 5.96 1.32
N ILE A 349 -9.40 4.89 1.98
CA ILE A 349 -8.36 3.97 1.50
C ILE A 349 -9.04 2.68 1.08
N THR A 350 -8.85 2.24 -0.16
CA THR A 350 -9.27 0.93 -0.65
C THR A 350 -8.06 0.08 -0.97
N GLY A 351 -8.11 -1.22 -0.67
CA GLY A 351 -6.93 -2.08 -0.67
C GLY A 351 -6.14 -1.99 0.63
N ASP A 352 -5.01 -2.67 0.71
CA ASP A 352 -4.18 -2.70 1.92
C ASP A 352 -2.70 -2.81 1.57
N ALA A 353 -1.96 -1.73 1.83
CA ALA A 353 -0.51 -1.65 1.60
C ALA A 353 0.30 -2.73 2.34
N LYS A 354 -0.29 -3.39 3.34
CA LYS A 354 0.35 -4.40 4.18
C LYS A 354 -0.31 -5.79 4.07
N ALA A 355 -1.14 -6.00 3.06
CA ALA A 355 -1.91 -7.23 2.89
C ALA A 355 -1.04 -8.50 2.83
N PHE A 356 0.18 -8.42 2.33
CA PHE A 356 1.07 -9.57 2.28
C PHE A 356 1.47 -10.05 3.68
N THR A 357 1.76 -9.16 4.62
CA THR A 357 2.14 -9.54 5.99
C THR A 357 0.96 -9.74 6.91
N ASN A 358 -0.12 -8.95 6.74
CA ASN A 358 -1.24 -8.86 7.69
C ASN A 358 -2.47 -9.67 7.29
N GLY A 359 -2.48 -10.22 6.06
CA GLY A 359 -3.62 -10.95 5.52
C GLY A 359 -4.47 -10.09 4.58
N ASP A 360 -5.40 -10.75 3.89
CA ASP A 360 -6.12 -10.23 2.74
C ASP A 360 -7.48 -9.58 3.09
N ALA A 361 -7.83 -9.47 4.36
CA ALA A 361 -9.14 -9.00 4.80
C ALA A 361 -9.54 -7.62 4.22
N ASN A 362 -8.56 -6.74 4.00
CA ASN A 362 -8.76 -5.42 3.41
C ASN A 362 -8.24 -5.32 1.96
N ALA A 363 -7.66 -6.39 1.41
CA ALA A 363 -7.17 -6.38 0.03
C ALA A 363 -8.35 -6.25 -0.95
N ASN A 364 -8.37 -5.20 -1.76
CA ASN A 364 -9.47 -4.92 -2.66
C ASN A 364 -9.07 -4.46 -4.06
N ALA A 365 -7.81 -4.15 -4.27
CA ALA A 365 -7.29 -3.89 -5.61
C ALA A 365 -7.39 -5.12 -6.50
N SER A 366 -7.54 -4.94 -7.78
CA SER A 366 -7.53 -6.03 -8.74
C SER A 366 -6.82 -5.67 -10.02
N TRP A 367 -6.24 -6.70 -10.65
CA TRP A 367 -5.42 -6.61 -11.83
C TRP A 367 -6.04 -7.37 -12.99
N SER A 368 -5.93 -6.83 -14.19
CA SER A 368 -6.40 -7.44 -15.41
C SER A 368 -5.62 -6.93 -16.63
N CYS A 369 -6.15 -7.22 -17.83
CA CYS A 369 -5.65 -6.69 -19.09
C CYS A 369 -6.78 -6.05 -19.89
N THR A 370 -6.47 -5.05 -20.72
CA THR A 370 -7.45 -4.46 -21.63
C THR A 370 -8.05 -5.55 -22.54
N GLY A 371 -9.39 -5.60 -22.56
CA GLY A 371 -10.17 -6.61 -23.28
C GLY A 371 -10.34 -7.94 -22.53
N PHE A 372 -9.87 -8.03 -21.28
CA PHE A 372 -10.00 -9.19 -20.41
C PHE A 372 -10.50 -8.79 -19.01
N GLU A 373 -11.15 -7.62 -18.87
CA GLU A 373 -11.58 -7.10 -17.57
C GLU A 373 -12.71 -7.94 -16.93
N ASP A 374 -13.27 -8.90 -17.64
CA ASP A 374 -14.10 -9.97 -17.07
C ASP A 374 -13.32 -10.99 -16.22
N ARG A 375 -11.98 -10.89 -16.19
CA ARG A 375 -11.05 -11.75 -15.45
C ARG A 375 -10.17 -10.89 -14.56
N GLN A 376 -10.32 -11.06 -13.27
CA GLN A 376 -9.66 -10.23 -12.26
C GLN A 376 -8.73 -11.08 -11.38
N LEU A 377 -7.53 -10.56 -11.13
CA LEU A 377 -6.51 -11.14 -10.26
C LEU A 377 -6.34 -10.21 -9.04
N LYS A 378 -6.27 -10.76 -7.83
CA LYS A 378 -6.06 -9.99 -6.61
C LYS A 378 -4.64 -10.11 -6.07
N ASP A 379 -4.09 -11.30 -6.14
CA ASP A 379 -2.79 -11.69 -5.56
C ASP A 379 -1.71 -11.98 -6.62
N LYS A 380 -2.03 -11.75 -7.90
CA LYS A 380 -1.12 -11.94 -9.04
C LYS A 380 -1.13 -10.73 -9.96
N TYR A 381 0.03 -10.42 -10.52
CA TYR A 381 0.13 -9.53 -11.68
C TYR A 381 -0.31 -10.24 -12.95
N PRO A 382 -0.99 -9.57 -13.88
CA PRO A 382 -1.37 -10.19 -15.14
C PRO A 382 -0.19 -10.23 -16.10
N ILE A 383 -0.05 -11.34 -16.83
CA ILE A 383 0.68 -11.40 -18.08
C ILE A 383 -0.34 -11.14 -19.19
N CYS A 384 -0.25 -9.97 -19.81
CA CYS A 384 -1.17 -9.56 -20.85
C CYS A 384 -0.70 -10.08 -22.22
N PRO A 385 -1.62 -10.58 -23.09
CA PRO A 385 -1.28 -10.95 -24.45
C PRO A 385 -0.88 -9.75 -25.30
N GLU A 386 -0.21 -9.99 -26.42
CA GLU A 386 0.22 -8.94 -27.34
C GLU A 386 -0.95 -8.03 -27.75
N GLY A 387 -0.74 -6.72 -27.67
CA GLY A 387 -1.74 -5.69 -27.96
C GLY A 387 -2.66 -5.34 -26.80
N SER A 388 -2.63 -6.08 -25.69
CA SER A 388 -3.33 -5.73 -24.45
C SER A 388 -2.40 -5.01 -23.47
N LYS A 389 -2.97 -4.17 -22.61
CA LYS A 389 -2.26 -3.38 -21.62
C LYS A 389 -2.69 -3.79 -20.22
N VAL A 390 -1.80 -3.59 -19.25
CA VAL A 390 -2.11 -3.87 -17.84
C VAL A 390 -3.17 -2.91 -17.32
N VAL A 391 -4.17 -3.45 -16.65
CA VAL A 391 -5.27 -2.70 -16.00
C VAL A 391 -5.21 -2.93 -14.50
N ARG A 392 -5.27 -1.85 -13.73
CA ARG A 392 -5.52 -1.86 -12.28
C ARG A 392 -6.92 -1.32 -12.04
N SER A 393 -7.65 -1.91 -11.12
CA SER A 393 -9.00 -1.49 -10.78
C SER A 393 -9.19 -1.38 -9.28
N PHE A 394 -9.78 -0.27 -8.86
CA PHE A 394 -10.14 -0.02 -7.47
C PHE A 394 -11.63 0.27 -7.37
N ALA A 395 -12.32 -0.44 -6.49
CA ALA A 395 -13.66 -0.09 -6.04
C ALA A 395 -13.56 0.41 -4.60
N PHE A 396 -13.98 1.66 -4.36
CA PHE A 396 -13.91 2.25 -3.04
C PHE A 396 -15.15 1.89 -2.21
N GLN A 397 -15.06 2.01 -0.90
CA GLN A 397 -16.19 1.84 0.01
C GLN A 397 -17.29 2.85 -0.35
N SER A 398 -18.54 2.39 -0.29
CA SER A 398 -19.72 3.16 -0.73
C SER A 398 -20.78 3.32 0.37
N CYS A 399 -20.49 2.92 1.59
CA CYS A 399 -21.30 3.15 2.78
C CYS A 399 -20.50 3.98 3.78
N TRP A 400 -21.06 5.11 4.22
CA TRP A 400 -20.44 6.04 5.15
C TRP A 400 -21.24 6.07 6.46
N ASP A 401 -20.57 6.18 7.62
CA ASP A 401 -21.17 6.20 8.96
C ASP A 401 -22.10 7.41 9.22
N GLY A 402 -22.07 8.40 8.33
CA GLY A 402 -22.92 9.59 8.42
C GLY A 402 -22.40 10.67 9.36
N GLN A 403 -21.19 10.55 9.90
CA GLN A 403 -20.63 11.46 10.91
C GLN A 403 -19.17 11.83 10.67
N ASN A 404 -18.29 10.85 10.46
CA ASN A 404 -16.86 11.06 10.46
C ASN A 404 -16.31 11.19 9.02
N ILE A 405 -15.35 12.08 8.82
CA ILE A 405 -14.62 12.20 7.54
C ILE A 405 -13.40 11.27 7.50
N ASP A 406 -13.02 10.73 8.65
CA ASP A 406 -11.91 9.81 8.85
C ASP A 406 -12.08 9.08 10.20
N SER A 407 -11.39 7.97 10.40
CA SER A 407 -11.36 7.19 11.64
C SER A 407 -9.94 6.89 12.09
N ALA A 408 -9.75 6.28 13.26
CA ALA A 408 -8.42 5.97 13.79
C ALA A 408 -7.60 5.11 12.84
N ASN A 409 -8.23 4.08 12.28
CA ASN A 409 -7.62 3.15 11.33
C ASN A 409 -7.90 3.49 9.86
N HIS A 410 -8.44 4.67 9.55
CA HIS A 410 -8.78 5.16 8.21
C HIS A 410 -9.76 4.23 7.45
N ARG A 411 -10.50 3.37 8.14
CA ARG A 411 -11.37 2.34 7.55
C ARG A 411 -12.77 2.27 8.18
N THR A 412 -12.90 2.40 9.50
CA THR A 412 -14.17 2.10 10.21
C THR A 412 -15.28 3.12 10.00
N HIS A 413 -15.00 4.30 9.46
CA HIS A 413 -16.00 5.31 9.09
C HIS A 413 -16.66 5.06 7.73
N VAL A 414 -16.12 4.12 6.93
CA VAL A 414 -16.66 3.68 5.65
C VAL A 414 -16.70 2.16 5.57
N ALA A 415 -17.58 1.62 4.71
CA ALA A 415 -17.71 0.19 4.49
C ALA A 415 -18.11 -0.10 3.04
N PHE A 416 -17.88 -1.32 2.58
CA PHE A 416 -18.47 -1.80 1.34
C PHE A 416 -19.95 -2.08 1.53
N ALA A 417 -20.75 -1.82 0.51
CA ALA A 417 -22.12 -2.29 0.49
C ALA A 417 -22.16 -3.82 0.45
N LYS A 418 -23.21 -4.41 1.02
CA LYS A 418 -23.47 -5.86 0.93
C LYS A 418 -23.79 -6.25 -0.51
N GLU A 419 -23.88 -7.55 -0.78
CA GLU A 419 -24.23 -8.08 -2.10
C GLU A 419 -25.57 -7.54 -2.66
N ASP A 420 -26.53 -7.27 -1.78
CA ASP A 420 -27.83 -6.68 -2.15
C ASP A 420 -27.76 -5.14 -2.29
N GLY A 421 -26.58 -4.53 -2.13
CA GLY A 421 -26.35 -3.10 -2.15
C GLY A 421 -26.69 -2.38 -0.84
N SER A 422 -27.23 -3.05 0.18
CA SER A 422 -27.53 -2.40 1.45
C SER A 422 -26.29 -2.04 2.24
N CYS A 423 -26.33 -0.90 2.94
CA CYS A 423 -25.36 -0.53 3.96
C CYS A 423 -25.78 -1.07 5.33
N ASP A 424 -24.80 -1.32 6.20
CA ASP A 424 -25.07 -1.71 7.58
C ASP A 424 -25.86 -0.65 8.34
N ASN A 425 -26.50 -1.05 9.45
CA ASN A 425 -27.36 -0.18 10.23
C ASN A 425 -26.65 1.12 10.65
N GLY A 426 -27.21 2.24 10.23
CA GLY A 426 -26.69 3.59 10.51
C GLY A 426 -25.79 4.15 9.43
N PHE A 427 -25.22 3.33 8.57
CA PHE A 427 -24.46 3.78 7.42
C PHE A 427 -25.38 4.29 6.30
N LYS A 428 -24.87 5.25 5.53
CA LYS A 428 -25.57 5.88 4.40
C LYS A 428 -24.86 5.52 3.12
N ALA A 429 -25.61 5.17 2.08
CA ALA A 429 -25.05 4.98 0.75
C ALA A 429 -24.51 6.32 0.22
N ILE A 430 -23.29 6.33 -0.28
CA ILE A 430 -22.62 7.45 -0.95
C ILE A 430 -22.21 7.02 -2.36
N PRO A 431 -21.95 7.97 -3.29
CA PRO A 431 -21.39 7.62 -4.61
C PRO A 431 -20.14 6.74 -4.45
N GLN A 432 -20.13 5.58 -5.13
CA GLN A 432 -18.98 4.69 -5.14
C GLN A 432 -17.98 5.13 -6.20
N LEU A 433 -16.78 5.52 -5.79
CA LEU A 433 -15.68 5.71 -6.75
C LEU A 433 -15.22 4.34 -7.27
N LYS A 434 -15.26 4.20 -8.60
CA LYS A 434 -14.59 3.14 -9.35
C LYS A 434 -13.48 3.77 -10.17
N GLN A 435 -12.26 3.34 -9.90
CA GLN A 435 -11.09 3.84 -10.60
C GLN A 435 -10.48 2.72 -11.44
N ARG A 436 -10.18 3.02 -12.71
CA ARG A 436 -9.52 2.14 -13.65
C ARG A 436 -8.30 2.83 -14.20
N ILE A 437 -7.14 2.18 -14.11
CA ILE A 437 -5.84 2.74 -14.48
C ILE A 437 -5.15 1.78 -15.45
N VAL A 438 -4.73 2.28 -16.60
CA VAL A 438 -4.12 1.48 -17.67
C VAL A 438 -2.67 1.87 -17.85
N TYR A 439 -1.81 0.86 -17.91
CA TYR A 439 -0.37 1.03 -18.14
C TYR A 439 0.08 0.29 -19.40
N ASP A 440 0.86 0.97 -20.23
CA ASP A 440 1.50 0.39 -21.41
C ASP A 440 2.89 -0.11 -21.03
N VAL A 441 2.93 -1.28 -20.38
CA VAL A 441 4.17 -1.95 -19.97
C VAL A 441 4.49 -3.11 -20.92
N PRO A 442 5.77 -3.49 -21.07
CA PRO A 442 6.15 -4.64 -21.88
C PRO A 442 5.41 -5.91 -21.43
N PRO A 443 4.99 -6.78 -22.38
CA PRO A 443 4.39 -8.06 -22.03
C PRO A 443 5.31 -8.94 -21.18
N GLY A 444 4.71 -9.69 -20.25
CA GLY A 444 5.42 -10.64 -19.40
C GLY A 444 5.78 -10.10 -18.02
N PRO A 445 6.47 -10.93 -17.21
CA PRO A 445 6.99 -10.48 -15.92
C PRO A 445 8.03 -9.38 -16.13
N GLY A 446 8.01 -8.35 -15.32
CA GLY A 446 9.01 -7.28 -15.46
C GLY A 446 8.52 -5.91 -15.01
N PHE A 447 7.43 -5.89 -14.25
CA PHE A 447 6.98 -4.69 -13.56
C PHE A 447 6.54 -5.04 -12.13
N ALA A 448 6.50 -4.03 -11.26
CA ALA A 448 6.04 -4.17 -9.89
C ALA A 448 5.37 -2.89 -9.41
N VAL A 449 4.43 -3.03 -8.48
CA VAL A 449 3.92 -1.91 -7.68
C VAL A 449 4.96 -1.55 -6.62
N ASP A 450 5.12 -0.26 -6.33
CA ASP A 450 5.89 0.18 -5.16
C ASP A 450 5.18 -0.27 -3.88
N SER A 451 5.96 -0.61 -2.85
CA SER A 451 5.44 -1.11 -1.57
C SER A 451 6.36 -0.75 -0.41
N PHE A 452 5.89 -0.97 0.80
CA PHE A 452 6.80 -1.10 1.94
C PHE A 452 7.84 -2.20 1.69
N PRO A 453 9.08 -2.05 2.16
CA PRO A 453 10.17 -3.00 1.86
C PRO A 453 9.85 -4.46 2.22
N GLU A 454 9.20 -4.67 3.37
CA GLU A 454 8.83 -6.00 3.86
C GLU A 454 7.65 -6.64 3.13
N GLN A 455 6.94 -5.89 2.30
CA GLN A 455 5.81 -6.37 1.52
C GLN A 455 6.21 -7.01 0.17
N LEU A 456 7.49 -6.96 -0.19
CA LEU A 456 8.11 -7.67 -1.32
C LEU A 456 7.46 -7.36 -2.68
N HIS A 457 6.90 -6.18 -2.87
CA HIS A 457 6.18 -5.77 -4.10
C HIS A 457 5.07 -6.75 -4.52
N LYS A 458 4.43 -7.40 -3.53
CA LYS A 458 3.35 -8.33 -3.83
C LYS A 458 2.12 -7.62 -4.41
N PRO A 459 1.50 -8.13 -5.47
CA PRO A 459 0.35 -7.47 -6.11
C PRO A 459 -0.86 -7.27 -5.20
N ILE A 460 -0.99 -8.10 -4.16
CA ILE A 460 -2.07 -7.99 -3.17
C ILE A 460 -1.97 -6.73 -2.29
N THR A 461 -0.78 -6.10 -2.22
CA THR A 461 -0.56 -4.87 -1.45
C THR A 461 -1.00 -3.61 -2.17
N ASP A 462 -1.53 -3.75 -3.38
CA ASP A 462 -1.99 -2.61 -4.16
C ASP A 462 -3.20 -1.94 -3.51
N HIS A 463 -3.23 -0.62 -3.56
CA HIS A 463 -4.26 0.19 -2.92
C HIS A 463 -4.50 1.49 -3.68
N GLY A 464 -5.61 2.13 -3.39
CA GLY A 464 -5.94 3.45 -3.89
C GLY A 464 -6.50 4.32 -2.79
N ASP A 465 -6.25 5.60 -2.88
CA ASP A 465 -6.56 6.60 -1.89
C ASP A 465 -7.35 7.75 -2.51
N PHE A 466 -8.33 8.22 -1.77
CA PHE A 466 -9.23 9.28 -2.21
C PHE A 466 -9.53 10.26 -1.08
N ILE A 467 -9.44 11.57 -1.38
CA ILE A 467 -9.90 12.64 -0.49
C ILE A 467 -10.92 13.49 -1.27
N ASN A 468 -12.14 13.53 -0.76
CA ASN A 468 -13.21 14.30 -1.38
C ASN A 468 -13.04 15.81 -1.16
N VAL A 469 -12.78 16.56 -2.22
CA VAL A 469 -12.72 18.03 -2.21
C VAL A 469 -13.56 18.62 -3.37
N PHE A 470 -14.68 17.98 -3.68
CA PHE A 470 -15.67 18.56 -4.59
C PHE A 470 -16.27 19.84 -3.98
N SER A 471 -16.61 20.81 -4.85
CA SER A 471 -17.51 21.89 -4.42
C SER A 471 -18.88 21.32 -4.05
N ASP A 472 -19.57 21.98 -3.13
CA ASP A 472 -20.94 21.58 -2.76
C ASP A 472 -21.89 21.56 -3.98
N ASN A 473 -21.68 22.47 -4.92
CA ASN A 473 -22.48 22.54 -6.15
C ASN A 473 -22.24 21.31 -7.03
N LEU A 474 -20.98 20.94 -7.27
CA LEU A 474 -20.63 19.78 -8.10
C LEU A 474 -21.02 18.46 -7.42
N MET A 475 -20.85 18.35 -6.10
CA MET A 475 -21.30 17.19 -5.32
C MET A 475 -22.82 17.00 -5.41
N ASN A 476 -23.60 18.06 -5.29
CA ASN A 476 -25.04 17.98 -5.43
C ASN A 476 -25.48 17.63 -6.87
N LYS A 477 -24.76 18.13 -7.89
CA LYS A 477 -24.97 17.73 -9.28
C LYS A 477 -24.70 16.24 -9.49
N MET A 478 -23.59 15.73 -8.94
CA MET A 478 -23.22 14.31 -8.98
C MET A 478 -24.32 13.43 -8.37
N VAL A 479 -24.72 13.73 -7.13
CA VAL A 479 -25.79 12.98 -6.43
C VAL A 479 -27.10 13.00 -7.20
N THR A 480 -27.51 14.16 -7.72
CA THR A 480 -28.74 14.28 -8.51
C THR A 480 -28.67 13.45 -9.78
N CYS A 481 -27.57 13.52 -10.50
CA CYS A 481 -27.35 12.76 -11.72
C CYS A 481 -27.42 11.24 -11.47
N ILE A 482 -26.68 10.78 -10.46
CA ILE A 482 -26.60 9.35 -10.09
C ILE A 482 -28.00 8.83 -9.68
N ASN A 483 -28.72 9.56 -8.81
CA ASN A 483 -30.03 9.12 -8.33
C ASN A 483 -31.10 9.16 -9.40
N ASN A 484 -30.96 10.01 -10.44
CA ASN A 484 -31.85 10.02 -11.60
C ASN A 484 -31.54 8.93 -12.64
N GLY A 485 -30.48 8.15 -12.47
CA GLY A 485 -30.04 7.15 -13.44
C GLY A 485 -29.42 7.76 -14.71
N GLU A 486 -28.85 8.96 -14.60
CA GLU A 486 -28.24 9.71 -15.72
C GLU A 486 -26.73 9.45 -15.79
N GLU A 487 -26.13 9.70 -16.98
CA GLU A 487 -24.68 9.73 -17.17
C GLU A 487 -24.22 11.19 -17.31
N CYS A 488 -23.34 11.63 -16.41
CA CYS A 488 -22.89 13.03 -16.33
C CYS A 488 -21.36 13.13 -16.16
N GLN A 489 -20.86 14.36 -16.32
CA GLN A 489 -19.44 14.70 -16.12
C GLN A 489 -19.31 16.17 -15.68
#